data_c13d28382977290567d835d9b4e58060
#
_entry.id   c13d28382977290567d835d9b4e58060
#
_cell.length_a   1.000
_cell.length_b   1.000
_cell.length_c   1.000
_cell.angle_alpha   90.00
_cell.angle_beta   90.00
_cell.angle_gamma   90.00
#
_symmetry.space_group_name_H-M   'P 1'
#
loop_
_entity.id
_entity.type
_entity.pdbx_description
1 polymer ?
#
loop_
_entity_poly.entity_id
_entity_poly.type
_entity_poly.pdbx_seq_one_letter_code
_entity_poly.pdbx_strand_id
1 'polypeptide(L)'
;MPELDQKYKDQASKMVGERMIEQVRKHKAVWYPGAEKMLTTLKNQGYYLVVLSNCKTAYRKAHWEEFGMKRWFERFYDCESYGFRPKTEIVQDIIREYPGPYLVIGDRKQDLECARSCGSLFAGCLYGYGDQGELDGADYLAEHVGDIPELCHLV
;
A
#
# COMPACT_ATOMS: atom_id res chain seq x y z
N MET A 1 25.50 -2.34 19.48
CA MET A 1 24.81 -1.08 19.83
C MET A 1 24.12 -1.26 21.17
N PRO A 2 24.31 -0.37 22.12
CA PRO A 2 23.51 -0.41 23.35
C PRO A 2 22.03 -0.33 22.96
N GLU A 3 21.23 -1.20 23.54
CA GLU A 3 19.77 -1.15 23.36
C GLU A 3 19.28 0.20 23.86
N LEU A 4 18.79 1.04 22.95
CA LEU A 4 18.08 2.25 23.33
C LEU A 4 16.86 1.86 24.17
N ASP A 5 16.68 2.53 25.32
CA ASP A 5 15.51 2.37 26.14
C ASP A 5 14.23 2.50 25.30
N GLN A 6 13.25 1.65 25.55
CA GLN A 6 11.98 1.60 24.80
C GLN A 6 11.31 2.98 24.75
N LYS A 7 11.40 3.76 25.83
CA LYS A 7 10.88 5.13 25.88
C LYS A 7 11.49 6.04 24.82
N TYR A 8 12.78 5.94 24.55
CA TYR A 8 13.43 6.74 23.49
C TYR A 8 13.06 6.25 22.09
N LYS A 9 12.86 4.94 21.92
CA LYS A 9 12.38 4.36 20.65
C LYS A 9 10.96 4.84 20.34
N ASP A 10 10.08 4.84 21.34
CA ASP A 10 8.70 5.30 21.20
C ASP A 10 8.62 6.80 20.91
N GLN A 11 9.44 7.60 21.58
CA GLN A 11 9.51 9.04 21.34
C GLN A 11 10.06 9.36 19.95
N ALA A 12 11.11 8.68 19.51
CA ALA A 12 11.66 8.83 18.17
C ALA A 12 10.64 8.44 17.09
N SER A 13 9.96 7.31 17.26
CA SER A 13 8.90 6.84 16.35
C SER A 13 7.75 7.84 16.25
N LYS A 14 7.33 8.42 17.37
CA LYS A 14 6.30 9.47 17.40
C LYS A 14 6.73 10.72 16.62
N MET A 15 7.94 11.21 16.88
CA MET A 15 8.48 12.39 16.18
C MET A 15 8.61 12.17 14.68
N VAL A 16 9.08 11.00 14.24
CA VAL A 16 9.19 10.65 12.81
C VAL A 16 7.79 10.62 12.19
N GLY A 17 6.83 9.98 12.84
CA GLY A 17 5.44 9.91 12.35
C GLY A 17 4.80 11.29 12.21
N GLU A 18 4.96 12.17 13.19
CA GLU A 18 4.45 13.53 13.15
C GLU A 18 5.08 14.34 12.01
N ARG A 19 6.38 14.21 11.80
CA ARG A 19 7.09 14.87 10.70
C ARG A 19 6.66 14.37 9.32
N MET A 20 6.43 13.07 9.18
CA MET A 20 5.93 12.50 7.93
C MET A 20 4.54 13.05 7.59
N ILE A 21 3.64 13.14 8.56
CA ILE A 21 2.30 13.72 8.39
C ILE A 21 2.42 15.21 8.01
N GLU A 22 3.28 15.95 8.66
CA GLU A 22 3.54 17.36 8.34
C GLU A 22 4.03 17.54 6.90
N GLN A 23 4.93 16.66 6.40
CA GLN A 23 5.39 16.71 5.01
C GLN A 23 4.26 16.46 4.02
N VAL A 24 3.37 15.51 4.31
CA VAL A 24 2.18 15.26 3.49
C VAL A 24 1.26 16.49 3.48
N ARG A 25 0.95 17.06 4.65
CA ARG A 25 0.10 18.25 4.78
C ARG A 25 0.67 19.49 4.10
N LYS A 26 1.98 19.60 4.00
CA LYS A 26 2.67 20.68 3.28
C LYS A 26 2.86 20.42 1.78
N HIS A 27 2.18 19.41 1.23
CA HIS A 27 2.25 19.02 -0.19
C HIS A 27 3.67 18.70 -0.69
N LYS A 28 4.54 18.19 0.21
CA LYS A 28 5.91 17.78 -0.14
C LYS A 28 5.99 16.33 -0.61
N ALA A 29 4.95 15.52 -0.34
CA ALA A 29 4.79 14.21 -0.93
C ALA A 29 4.08 14.35 -2.28
N VAL A 30 4.52 13.57 -3.25
CA VAL A 30 3.99 13.59 -4.61
C VAL A 30 3.69 12.17 -5.08
N TRP A 31 2.74 12.04 -6.01
CA TRP A 31 2.52 10.79 -6.72
C TRP A 31 3.72 10.40 -7.57
N TYR A 32 3.95 9.11 -7.75
CA TYR A 32 4.81 8.64 -8.84
C TYR A 32 4.28 9.17 -10.18
N PRO A 33 5.18 9.55 -11.12
CA PRO A 33 4.77 10.00 -12.44
C PRO A 33 3.82 9.01 -13.12
N GLY A 34 2.68 9.49 -13.57
CA GLY A 34 1.66 8.67 -14.23
C GLY A 34 0.69 7.93 -13.29
N ALA A 35 0.84 8.01 -11.96
CA ALA A 35 -0.01 7.28 -11.01
C ALA A 35 -1.49 7.71 -11.11
N GLU A 36 -1.78 8.98 -11.18
CA GLU A 36 -3.18 9.45 -11.30
C GLU A 36 -3.84 8.97 -12.59
N LYS A 37 -3.09 8.97 -13.70
CA LYS A 37 -3.57 8.41 -14.98
C LYS A 37 -3.85 6.91 -14.87
N MET A 38 -2.95 6.17 -14.28
CA MET A 38 -3.09 4.73 -14.05
C MET A 38 -4.32 4.43 -13.19
N LEU A 39 -4.49 5.11 -12.06
CA LEU A 39 -5.63 4.94 -11.17
C LEU A 39 -6.95 5.27 -11.86
N THR A 40 -6.98 6.34 -12.66
CA THR A 40 -8.15 6.72 -13.46
C THR A 40 -8.49 5.65 -14.50
N THR A 41 -7.49 5.10 -15.16
CA THR A 41 -7.67 4.01 -16.11
C THR A 41 -8.30 2.78 -15.45
N LEU A 42 -7.76 2.35 -14.33
CA LEU A 42 -8.30 1.19 -13.58
C LEU A 42 -9.74 1.43 -13.10
N LYS A 43 -10.02 2.62 -12.56
CA LYS A 43 -11.37 2.97 -12.11
C LYS A 43 -12.37 2.95 -13.26
N ASN A 44 -12.01 3.48 -14.42
CA ASN A 44 -12.85 3.49 -15.62
C ASN A 44 -13.07 2.08 -16.19
N GLN A 45 -12.13 1.17 -15.95
CA GLN A 45 -12.26 -0.25 -16.32
C GLN A 45 -13.13 -1.05 -15.33
N GLY A 46 -13.61 -0.44 -14.26
CA GLY A 46 -14.53 -1.04 -13.30
C GLY A 46 -13.87 -1.80 -12.15
N TYR A 47 -12.56 -1.65 -11.96
CA TYR A 47 -11.87 -2.27 -10.83
C TYR A 47 -12.23 -1.58 -9.49
N TYR A 48 -12.40 -2.38 -8.43
CA TYR A 48 -12.41 -1.89 -7.06
C TYR A 48 -10.97 -1.73 -6.58
N LEU A 49 -10.62 -0.52 -6.20
CA LEU A 49 -9.29 -0.19 -5.73
C LEU A 49 -9.31 0.05 -4.22
N VAL A 50 -8.47 -0.69 -3.50
CA VAL A 50 -8.31 -0.52 -2.06
C VAL A 50 -6.83 -0.42 -1.71
N VAL A 51 -6.51 0.29 -0.63
CA VAL A 51 -5.16 0.37 -0.09
C VAL A 51 -5.09 -0.38 1.22
N LEU A 52 -4.05 -1.17 1.41
CA LEU A 52 -3.69 -1.81 2.67
C LEU A 52 -2.26 -1.46 3.04
N SER A 53 -2.06 -0.75 4.13
CA SER A 53 -0.75 -0.28 4.57
C SER A 53 -0.49 -0.55 6.04
N ASN A 54 0.78 -0.80 6.39
CA ASN A 54 1.25 -0.91 7.76
C ASN A 54 1.36 0.46 8.48
N CYS A 55 0.68 1.47 8.00
CA CYS A 55 0.73 2.81 8.57
C CYS A 55 -0.22 2.99 9.75
N LYS A 56 -0.03 4.09 10.48
CA LYS A 56 -0.95 4.54 11.51
C LYS A 56 -2.13 5.31 10.92
N THR A 57 -3.24 5.34 11.64
CA THR A 57 -4.49 5.99 11.22
C THR A 57 -4.32 7.47 10.87
N ALA A 58 -3.52 8.22 11.64
CA ALA A 58 -3.26 9.64 11.37
C ALA A 58 -2.55 9.85 10.02
N TYR A 59 -1.57 9.00 9.69
CA TYR A 59 -0.87 9.03 8.41
C TYR A 59 -1.81 8.68 7.24
N ARG A 60 -2.64 7.64 7.40
CA ARG A 60 -3.68 7.27 6.43
C ARG A 60 -4.63 8.44 6.15
N LYS A 61 -5.16 9.07 7.21
CA LYS A 61 -6.08 10.21 7.06
C LYS A 61 -5.45 11.36 6.30
N ALA A 62 -4.19 11.71 6.61
CA ALA A 62 -3.47 12.76 5.92
C ALA A 62 -3.34 12.47 4.42
N HIS A 63 -2.94 11.26 4.04
CA HIS A 63 -2.84 10.85 2.63
C HIS A 63 -4.19 10.86 1.94
N TRP A 64 -5.21 10.30 2.58
CA TRP A 64 -6.55 10.23 2.02
C TRP A 64 -7.10 11.60 1.64
N GLU A 65 -6.89 12.57 2.51
CA GLU A 65 -7.35 13.94 2.31
C GLU A 65 -6.49 14.70 1.30
N GLU A 66 -5.18 14.76 1.53
CA GLU A 66 -4.27 15.59 0.73
C GLU A 66 -4.11 15.10 -0.70
N PHE A 67 -4.15 13.80 -0.94
CA PHE A 67 -4.09 13.23 -2.28
C PHE A 67 -5.47 13.05 -2.94
N GLY A 68 -6.55 13.37 -2.23
CA GLY A 68 -7.91 13.18 -2.75
C GLY A 68 -8.20 11.73 -3.17
N MET A 69 -7.72 10.78 -2.38
CA MET A 69 -7.71 9.35 -2.75
C MET A 69 -9.11 8.78 -2.97
N LYS A 70 -10.14 9.38 -2.38
CA LYS A 70 -11.55 9.00 -2.57
C LYS A 70 -11.97 9.00 -4.05
N ARG A 71 -11.27 9.72 -4.93
CA ARG A 71 -11.56 9.74 -6.37
C ARG A 71 -11.41 8.36 -7.02
N TRP A 72 -10.52 7.52 -6.49
CA TRP A 72 -10.18 6.23 -7.09
C TRP A 72 -10.41 5.05 -6.16
N PHE A 73 -10.07 5.20 -4.86
CA PHE A 73 -10.09 4.12 -3.89
C PHE A 73 -11.42 4.04 -3.14
N GLU A 74 -11.92 2.84 -2.99
CA GLU A 74 -13.09 2.55 -2.16
C GLU A 74 -12.75 2.73 -0.67
N ARG A 75 -11.55 2.28 -0.27
CA ARG A 75 -11.12 2.34 1.12
C ARG A 75 -9.59 2.28 1.26
N PHE A 76 -9.11 2.84 2.36
CA PHE A 76 -7.72 2.75 2.79
C PHE A 76 -7.67 2.08 4.17
N TYR A 77 -7.18 0.84 4.22
CA TYR A 77 -7.01 0.05 5.44
C TYR A 77 -5.65 0.31 6.05
N ASP A 78 -5.61 0.74 7.31
CA ASP A 78 -4.38 0.92 8.09
C ASP A 78 -4.28 -0.14 9.19
N CYS A 79 -3.06 -0.52 9.58
CA CYS A 79 -2.88 -1.57 10.58
C CYS A 79 -3.30 -1.14 12.00
N GLU A 80 -3.20 0.14 12.34
CA GLU A 80 -3.56 0.63 13.68
C GLU A 80 -5.06 0.43 13.97
N SER A 81 -5.93 0.72 13.00
CA SER A 81 -7.39 0.50 13.12
C SER A 81 -7.75 -0.97 13.32
N TYR A 82 -6.85 -1.89 13.00
CA TYR A 82 -7.01 -3.34 13.16
C TYR A 82 -6.14 -3.92 14.29
N GLY A 83 -5.74 -3.09 15.27
CA GLY A 83 -4.96 -3.54 16.41
C GLY A 83 -3.55 -4.01 16.05
N PHE A 84 -2.95 -3.42 15.02
CA PHE A 84 -1.63 -3.77 14.49
C PHE A 84 -1.50 -5.23 14.02
N ARG A 85 -2.60 -5.84 13.61
CA ARG A 85 -2.56 -7.14 12.96
C ARG A 85 -1.75 -7.09 11.65
N PRO A 86 -1.08 -8.18 11.26
CA PRO A 86 -0.34 -8.23 10.01
C PRO A 86 -1.27 -8.12 8.79
N LYS A 87 -0.73 -7.66 7.67
CA LYS A 87 -1.48 -7.56 6.40
C LYS A 87 -2.13 -8.89 5.99
N THR A 88 -1.48 -10.01 6.27
CA THR A 88 -1.98 -11.36 5.97
C THR A 88 -3.29 -11.70 6.66
N GLU A 89 -3.56 -11.08 7.80
CA GLU A 89 -4.83 -11.24 8.53
C GLU A 89 -5.85 -10.18 8.08
N ILE A 90 -5.44 -8.93 7.94
CA ILE A 90 -6.35 -7.84 7.55
C ILE A 90 -6.93 -8.08 6.15
N VAL A 91 -6.14 -8.62 5.23
CA VAL A 91 -6.61 -8.94 3.88
C VAL A 91 -7.76 -9.93 3.85
N GLN A 92 -7.87 -10.81 4.86
CA GLN A 92 -9.01 -11.74 4.96
C GLN A 92 -10.33 -11.01 5.17
N ASP A 93 -10.32 -9.88 5.86
CA ASP A 93 -11.52 -9.04 6.02
C ASP A 93 -11.84 -8.31 4.70
N ILE A 94 -10.82 -7.85 3.97
CA ILE A 94 -10.98 -7.17 2.69
C ILE A 94 -11.64 -8.09 1.64
N ILE A 95 -11.15 -9.32 1.50
CA ILE A 95 -11.68 -10.25 0.49
C ILE A 95 -13.10 -10.74 0.79
N ARG A 96 -13.58 -10.59 2.01
CA ARG A 96 -14.99 -10.84 2.35
C ARG A 96 -15.90 -9.72 1.87
N GLU A 97 -15.37 -8.50 1.78
CA GLU A 97 -16.13 -7.30 1.41
C GLU A 97 -16.16 -7.08 -0.10
N TYR A 98 -15.08 -7.42 -0.80
CA TYR A 98 -14.94 -7.19 -2.24
C TYR A 98 -14.84 -8.50 -3.02
N PRO A 99 -15.52 -8.62 -4.17
CA PRO A 99 -15.45 -9.83 -4.98
C PRO A 99 -14.10 -9.96 -5.70
N GLY A 100 -13.62 -11.20 -5.84
CA GLY A 100 -12.44 -11.52 -6.65
C GLY A 100 -12.75 -11.67 -8.15
N PRO A 101 -11.74 -11.97 -8.97
CA PRO A 101 -10.36 -12.26 -8.59
C PRO A 101 -9.59 -11.03 -8.10
N TYR A 102 -8.44 -11.26 -7.43
CA TYR A 102 -7.62 -10.21 -6.83
C TYR A 102 -6.23 -10.16 -7.43
N LEU A 103 -5.68 -8.95 -7.55
CA LEU A 103 -4.27 -8.69 -7.75
C LEU A 103 -3.76 -7.83 -6.61
N VAL A 104 -2.79 -8.32 -5.86
CA VAL A 104 -2.06 -7.52 -4.89
C VAL A 104 -0.88 -6.86 -5.60
N ILE A 105 -0.72 -5.57 -5.41
CA ILE A 105 0.33 -4.76 -6.01
C ILE A 105 1.14 -4.15 -4.87
N GLY A 106 2.44 -4.34 -4.88
CA GLY A 106 3.30 -3.82 -3.83
C GLY A 106 4.78 -3.96 -4.15
N ASP A 107 5.61 -3.43 -3.26
CA ASP A 107 7.05 -3.35 -3.44
C ASP A 107 7.84 -4.05 -2.35
N ARG A 108 7.14 -4.66 -1.38
CA ARG A 108 7.78 -5.30 -0.23
C ARG A 108 7.39 -6.78 -0.12
N LYS A 109 8.24 -7.54 0.57
CA LYS A 109 7.99 -8.95 0.88
C LYS A 109 6.65 -9.16 1.60
N GLN A 110 6.28 -8.25 2.50
CA GLN A 110 5.00 -8.33 3.20
C GLN A 110 3.78 -8.24 2.26
N ASP A 111 3.92 -7.56 1.12
CA ASP A 111 2.85 -7.48 0.12
C ASP A 111 2.72 -8.81 -0.64
N LEU A 112 3.84 -9.45 -0.96
CA LEU A 112 3.85 -10.80 -1.52
C LEU A 112 3.24 -11.82 -0.56
N GLU A 113 3.62 -11.79 0.73
CA GLU A 113 3.05 -12.66 1.76
C GLU A 113 1.54 -12.43 1.90
N CYS A 114 1.10 -11.17 1.84
CA CYS A 114 -0.32 -10.80 1.84
C CYS A 114 -1.06 -11.44 0.66
N ALA A 115 -0.52 -11.34 -0.56
CA ALA A 115 -1.10 -11.97 -1.74
C ALA A 115 -1.24 -13.49 -1.58
N ARG A 116 -0.18 -14.15 -1.12
CA ARG A 116 -0.19 -15.61 -0.93
C ARG A 116 -1.19 -16.05 0.14
N SER A 117 -1.37 -15.27 1.19
CA SER A 117 -2.33 -15.58 2.27
C SER A 117 -3.79 -15.54 1.83
N CYS A 118 -4.12 -14.81 0.79
CA CYS A 118 -5.49 -14.72 0.25
C CYS A 118 -5.65 -15.39 -1.12
N GLY A 119 -4.65 -16.14 -1.58
CA GLY A 119 -4.71 -16.84 -2.87
C GLY A 119 -4.71 -15.91 -4.09
N SER A 120 -4.19 -14.69 -3.92
CA SER A 120 -4.11 -13.68 -4.97
C SER A 120 -2.81 -13.83 -5.80
N LEU A 121 -2.85 -13.38 -7.04
CA LEU A 121 -1.65 -13.06 -7.79
C LEU A 121 -0.98 -11.80 -7.22
N PHE A 122 0.33 -11.67 -7.45
CA PHE A 122 1.13 -10.56 -6.97
C PHE A 122 1.91 -9.89 -8.09
N ALA A 123 1.76 -8.57 -8.21
CA ALA A 123 2.58 -7.72 -9.07
C ALA A 123 3.58 -6.94 -8.21
N GLY A 124 4.84 -7.27 -8.34
CA GLY A 124 5.93 -6.60 -7.65
C GLY A 124 6.36 -5.32 -8.37
N CYS A 125 6.41 -4.19 -7.66
CA CYS A 125 6.78 -2.89 -8.21
C CYS A 125 8.29 -2.65 -8.04
N LEU A 126 9.05 -2.70 -9.13
CA LEU A 126 10.50 -2.47 -9.14
C LEU A 126 10.89 -1.01 -8.87
N TYR A 127 9.95 -0.10 -9.06
CA TYR A 127 10.13 1.34 -8.79
C TYR A 127 9.88 1.73 -7.32
N GLY A 128 9.50 0.78 -6.47
CA GLY A 128 9.24 1.00 -5.05
C GLY A 128 10.51 0.97 -4.18
N TYR A 129 10.33 0.80 -2.88
CA TYR A 129 11.42 0.82 -1.89
C TYR A 129 12.02 -0.56 -1.59
N GLY A 130 11.33 -1.63 -1.98
CA GLY A 130 11.81 -3.00 -1.75
C GLY A 130 12.99 -3.37 -2.65
N ASP A 131 13.87 -4.22 -2.14
CA ASP A 131 14.92 -4.82 -2.94
C ASP A 131 14.34 -5.85 -3.90
N GLN A 132 15.02 -6.07 -5.04
CA GLN A 132 14.58 -7.06 -6.03
C GLN A 132 14.42 -8.46 -5.42
N GLY A 133 15.30 -8.85 -4.47
CA GLY A 133 15.17 -10.12 -3.77
C GLY A 133 13.91 -10.25 -2.89
N GLU A 134 13.34 -9.14 -2.42
CA GLU A 134 12.06 -9.15 -1.69
C GLU A 134 10.88 -9.53 -2.60
N LEU A 135 11.02 -9.31 -3.91
CA LEU A 135 10.00 -9.58 -4.92
C LEU A 135 10.18 -10.94 -5.60
N ASP A 136 11.15 -11.75 -5.16
CA ASP A 136 11.34 -13.11 -5.64
C ASP A 136 10.07 -13.93 -5.38
N GLY A 137 9.54 -14.54 -6.44
CA GLY A 137 8.28 -15.24 -6.38
C GLY A 137 7.04 -14.39 -6.73
N ALA A 138 7.21 -13.14 -7.16
CA ALA A 138 6.13 -12.36 -7.77
C ALA A 138 5.66 -13.05 -9.07
N ASP A 139 4.36 -12.98 -9.32
CA ASP A 139 3.78 -13.51 -10.57
C ASP A 139 4.09 -12.57 -11.75
N TYR A 140 4.14 -11.28 -11.47
CA TYR A 140 4.46 -10.21 -12.42
C TYR A 140 5.40 -9.20 -11.79
N LEU A 141 6.19 -8.52 -12.62
CA LEU A 141 7.02 -7.39 -12.23
C LEU A 141 6.63 -6.17 -13.06
N ALA A 142 6.39 -5.05 -12.38
CA ALA A 142 6.12 -3.76 -12.98
C ALA A 142 7.37 -2.88 -12.88
N GLU A 143 7.91 -2.44 -14.01
CA GLU A 143 9.04 -1.50 -14.06
C GLU A 143 8.56 -0.07 -13.87
N HIS A 144 7.34 0.22 -14.32
CA HIS A 144 6.72 1.54 -14.25
C HIS A 144 5.28 1.46 -13.77
N VAL A 145 4.79 2.55 -13.20
CA VAL A 145 3.39 2.69 -12.78
C VAL A 145 2.42 2.41 -13.93
N GLY A 146 2.78 2.78 -15.16
CA GLY A 146 1.97 2.58 -16.35
C GLY A 146 1.76 1.12 -16.76
N ASP A 147 2.55 0.18 -16.23
CA ASP A 147 2.43 -1.24 -16.55
C ASP A 147 1.24 -1.90 -15.83
N ILE A 148 0.80 -1.32 -14.72
CA ILE A 148 -0.22 -1.90 -13.84
C ILE A 148 -1.54 -2.23 -14.55
N PRO A 149 -2.13 -1.35 -15.38
CA PRO A 149 -3.40 -1.66 -16.04
C PRO A 149 -3.34 -2.92 -16.91
N GLU A 150 -2.24 -3.15 -17.62
CA GLU A 150 -2.08 -4.36 -18.44
C GLU A 150 -1.97 -5.61 -17.56
N LEU A 151 -1.26 -5.54 -16.43
CA LEU A 151 -1.15 -6.65 -15.49
C LEU A 151 -2.50 -7.03 -14.87
N CYS A 152 -3.35 -6.04 -14.61
CA CYS A 152 -4.70 -6.30 -14.09
C CYS A 152 -5.58 -7.10 -15.06
N HIS A 153 -5.35 -7.01 -16.37
CA HIS A 153 -6.09 -7.80 -17.35
C HIS A 153 -5.70 -9.29 -17.38
N LEU A 154 -4.60 -9.65 -16.75
CA LEU A 154 -4.10 -11.03 -16.72
C LEU A 154 -4.68 -11.86 -15.55
N VAL A 155 -5.49 -11.24 -14.68
CA VAL A 155 -6.04 -11.84 -13.46
C VAL A 155 -7.44 -12.42 -13.71
#